data_1fcf9f895519631461dc94f11d707a72
#
_entry.id   1fcf9f895519631461dc94f11d707a72
#
_cell.length_a   1.000
_cell.length_b   1.000
_cell.length_c   1.000
_cell.angle_alpha   90.00
_cell.angle_beta   90.00
_cell.angle_gamma   90.00
#
_symmetry.space_group_name_H-M   'P 1'
#
loop_
_entity.id
_entity.type
_entity.pdbx_description
1 polymer ?
#
loop_
_entity_poly.entity_id
_entity_poly.type
_entity_poly.pdbx_seq_one_letter_code
_entity_poly.pdbx_strand_id
1 'polypeptide(L)' 'MKNSEINALNESEIKSRIEAERENLTKLRFAHAISPIENPNRIRESRRLVARLNTFLRAKQLAK' A
#
# COMPACT_ATOMS: atom_id res chain seq x y z
N MET A 1 8.08 2.59 1.29
CA MET A 1 7.98 3.89 0.62
C MET A 1 8.04 5.01 1.64
N LYS A 2 8.84 6.01 1.40
CA LYS A 2 8.94 7.15 2.33
C LYS A 2 7.79 8.13 2.10
N ASN A 3 7.38 8.83 3.15
CA ASN A 3 6.30 9.80 3.05
C ASN A 3 6.57 10.90 2.01
N SER A 4 7.84 11.32 1.89
CA SER A 4 8.24 12.30 0.88
C SER A 4 8.01 11.80 -0.55
N GLU A 5 8.23 10.53 -0.79
CA GLU A 5 7.99 9.92 -2.09
C GLU A 5 6.51 9.87 -2.42
N ILE A 6 5.68 9.51 -1.45
CA ILE A 6 4.23 9.48 -1.61
C ILE A 6 3.70 10.89 -1.86
N ASN A 7 4.20 11.85 -1.11
CA ASN A 7 3.75 13.24 -1.23
C ASN A 7 4.10 13.87 -2.58
N ALA A 8 5.12 13.35 -3.25
CA ALA A 8 5.52 13.80 -4.58
C ALA A 8 4.61 13.24 -5.71
N LEU A 9 3.82 12.22 -5.41
CA LEU A 9 2.91 11.62 -6.39
C LEU A 9 1.63 12.43 -6.55
N ASN A 10 1.07 12.44 -7.76
CA ASN A 10 -0.25 13.04 -7.96
C ASN A 10 -1.34 12.03 -7.59
N GLU A 11 -2.60 12.47 -7.59
CA GLU A 11 -3.74 11.65 -7.19
C GLU A 11 -3.85 10.35 -8.01
N SER A 12 -3.69 10.46 -9.33
CA SER A 12 -3.77 9.31 -10.23
C SER A 12 -2.67 8.28 -9.96
N GLU A 13 -1.45 8.76 -9.73
CA GLU A 13 -0.32 7.89 -9.41
C GLU A 13 -0.52 7.18 -8.07
N ILE A 14 -1.06 7.88 -7.07
CA ILE A 14 -1.36 7.28 -5.77
C ILE A 14 -2.42 6.18 -5.91
N LYS A 15 -3.47 6.42 -6.69
CA LYS A 15 -4.50 5.40 -6.95
C LYS A 15 -3.94 4.15 -7.59
N SER A 16 -3.09 4.32 -8.61
CA SER A 16 -2.43 3.20 -9.28
C SER A 16 -1.53 2.43 -8.30
N ARG A 17 -0.83 3.14 -7.45
CA ARG A 17 0.05 2.53 -6.45
C ARG A 17 -0.76 1.73 -5.43
N ILE A 18 -1.89 2.26 -4.99
CA ILE A 18 -2.78 1.56 -4.06
C ILE A 18 -3.25 0.24 -4.66
N GLU A 19 -3.69 0.24 -5.91
CA GLU A 19 -4.14 -0.97 -6.58
C GLU A 19 -3.02 -2.01 -6.67
N ALA A 20 -1.82 -1.58 -7.06
CA ALA A 20 -0.67 -2.47 -7.15
C ALA A 20 -0.31 -3.07 -5.78
N GLU A 21 -0.33 -2.27 -4.74
CA GLU A 21 -0.01 -2.74 -3.39
C GLU A 21 -1.09 -3.65 -2.82
N ARG A 22 -2.36 -3.40 -3.14
CA ARG A 22 -3.46 -4.28 -2.75
C ARG A 22 -3.34 -5.65 -3.40
N GLU A 23 -3.00 -5.70 -4.67
CA GLU A 23 -2.77 -6.95 -5.37
C GLU A 23 -1.60 -7.72 -4.75
N ASN A 24 -0.52 -7.01 -4.45
CA ASN A 24 0.64 -7.60 -3.80
C ASN A 24 0.28 -8.15 -2.43
N LEU A 25 -0.50 -7.43 -1.65
CA LEU A 25 -0.96 -7.88 -0.34
C LEU A 25 -1.83 -9.13 -0.45
N THR A 26 -2.73 -9.17 -1.43
CA THR A 26 -3.57 -10.34 -1.67
C THR A 26 -2.73 -11.57 -2.00
N LYS A 27 -1.71 -11.40 -2.85
CA LYS A 27 -0.79 -12.49 -3.19
C LYS A 27 0.00 -12.97 -1.98
N LEU A 28 0.47 -12.05 -1.15
CA LEU A 28 1.21 -12.38 0.06
C LEU A 28 0.34 -13.15 1.06
N ARG A 29 -0.91 -12.73 1.23
CA ARG A 29 -1.86 -13.42 2.11
C ARG A 29 -2.16 -14.82 1.62
N PHE A 30 -2.36 -14.96 0.32
CA PHE A 30 -2.64 -16.26 -0.30
C PHE A 30 -1.45 -17.21 -0.13
N ALA A 31 -0.25 -16.72 -0.42
CA ALA A 31 0.97 -17.50 -0.25
C ALA A 31 1.18 -17.93 1.21
N HIS A 32 0.89 -17.03 2.15
CA HIS A 32 1.01 -17.32 3.59
C HIS A 32 0.00 -18.36 4.06
N ALA A 33 -1.21 -18.36 3.49
CA ALA A 33 -2.24 -19.34 3.82
C ALA A 33 -1.89 -20.75 3.34
N ILE A 34 -1.23 -20.85 2.18
CA ILE A 34 -0.82 -22.14 1.60
C ILE A 34 0.45 -22.67 2.29
N SER A 35 1.41 -21.79 2.49
CA SER A 35 2.70 -22.13 3.10
C SER A 35 3.09 -21.03 4.06
N PRO A 36 2.85 -21.21 5.39
CA PRO A 36 3.18 -20.17 6.36
C PRO A 36 4.64 -19.73 6.23
N ILE A 37 4.83 -18.47 5.91
CA ILE A 37 6.13 -17.87 5.71
C ILE A 37 6.68 -17.46 7.08
N GLU A 38 7.98 -17.65 7.29
CA GLU A 38 8.62 -17.32 8.54
C GLU A 38 8.53 -15.84 8.93
N ASN A 39 8.33 -14.97 7.96
CA ASN A 39 8.33 -13.52 8.21
C ASN A 39 7.00 -12.88 7.86
N PRO A 40 6.05 -12.75 8.80
CA PRO A 40 4.78 -12.07 8.55
C PRO A 40 4.92 -10.54 8.43
N ASN A 41 6.11 -10.00 8.65
CA ASN A 41 6.34 -8.55 8.58
C ASN A 41 6.03 -7.97 7.20
N ARG A 42 6.23 -8.73 6.13
CA ARG A 42 5.89 -8.27 4.78
C ARG A 42 4.43 -7.93 4.63
N ILE A 43 3.56 -8.73 5.21
CA ILE A 43 2.11 -8.48 5.18
C ILE A 43 1.80 -7.21 5.96
N ARG A 44 2.40 -7.04 7.13
CA ARG A 44 2.20 -5.85 7.96
C ARG A 44 2.70 -4.59 7.25
N GLU A 45 3.88 -4.65 6.65
CA GLU A 45 4.45 -3.52 5.93
C GLU A 45 3.58 -3.13 4.73
N SER A 46 3.10 -4.11 3.97
CA SER A 46 2.22 -3.85 2.84
C SER A 46 0.90 -3.21 3.29
N ARG A 47 0.32 -3.70 4.38
CA ARG A 47 -0.90 -3.12 4.94
C ARG A 47 -0.69 -1.68 5.40
N ARG A 48 0.44 -1.40 6.04
CA ARG A 48 0.79 -0.04 6.48
C ARG A 48 0.97 0.88 5.28
N LEU A 49 1.64 0.38 4.24
CA LEU A 49 1.85 1.17 3.03
C LEU A 49 0.53 1.51 2.35
N VAL A 50 -0.38 0.57 2.24
CA VAL A 50 -1.71 0.82 1.68
C VAL A 50 -2.45 1.87 2.51
N ALA A 51 -2.38 1.78 3.84
CA ALA A 51 -3.01 2.75 4.73
C ALA A 51 -2.42 4.16 4.55
N ARG A 52 -1.11 4.26 4.43
CA ARG A 52 -0.44 5.54 4.17
C ARG A 52 -0.84 6.13 2.84
N LEU A 53 -0.86 5.32 1.79
CA LEU A 53 -1.27 5.76 0.46
C LEU A 53 -2.71 6.26 0.47
N ASN A 54 -3.61 5.57 1.15
CA ASN A 54 -4.99 6.01 1.31
C ASN A 54 -5.09 7.33 2.05
N THR A 55 -4.30 7.52 3.09
CA THR A 55 -4.27 8.78 3.86
C THR A 55 -3.82 9.93 2.97
N PHE A 56 -2.75 9.76 2.23
CA PHE A 56 -2.24 10.79 1.31
C PHE A 56 -3.20 11.08 0.16
N LEU A 57 -3.84 10.04 -0.38
CA LEU A 57 -4.84 10.20 -1.42
C LEU A 57 -6.01 11.06 -0.92
N ARG A 58 -6.52 10.73 0.27
CA ARG A 58 -7.62 11.48 0.88
C ARG A 58 -7.23 12.93 1.11
N ALA A 59 -6.02 13.16 1.60
CA ALA A 59 -5.53 14.53 1.83
C ALA A 59 -5.50 15.33 0.52
N LYS A 60 -5.04 14.71 -0.57
CA LYS A 60 -5.00 15.37 -1.88
C LYS A 60 -6.40 15.64 -2.43
N GLN A 61 -7.34 14.73 -2.20
CA GLN A 61 -8.74 14.92 -2.60
C GLN A 61 -9.40 16.07 -1.84
N LEU A 62 -9.09 16.18 -0.55
CA LEU A 62 -9.65 17.23 0.30
C LEU A 62 -9.00 18.60 0.04
N ALA A 63 -7.79 18.63 -0.49
CA ALA A 63 -7.06 19.86 -0.79
C ALA A 63 -7.54 20.58 -2.07
N LYS A 64 -8.42 19.96 -2.86
CA LYS A 64 -8.96 20.57 -4.08
C LYS A 64 -10.03 21.59 -3.79
#